data_561fcc03607624677d6d5777ab5b9c39
#
_entry.id   561fcc03607624677d6d5777ab5b9c39
#
_cell.length_a   1.000
_cell.length_b   1.000
_cell.length_c   1.000
_cell.angle_alpha   90.00
_cell.angle_beta   90.00
_cell.angle_gamma   90.00
#
_symmetry.space_group_name_H-M   'P 1'
#
loop_
_entity.id
_entity.type
_entity.pdbx_description
1 polymer ?
#
loop_
_entity_poly.entity_id
_entity_poly.type
_entity_poly.pdbx_seq_one_letter_code
_entity_poly.pdbx_strand_id
1 'polypeptide(L)'
;MADPLKLYLKDIKDIPLLKPEEEISLAKAIKKGDEGARKRMIQSNLRLVISIAKRYGNLGLPISDLIEEGNLGLMRAVEKFNPGKGFRFSTYAAWWIKQYVLRSIANQSKTIRIPVYMVDIISRYRKANERLTQKLGRRPTPGEVAHALKLPVRKIHEIERMTLQPASLDAPMGDESGTEFIDLIEQSQSGSAKDTLAAFLTHEQVEDLLSRLTDRERQVLSFRYGLQDGATYTLGETAKHLGITRERVRQIQNSAEKKLHAFLATQEKNSAQQPTSS
;
A
#
# COMPACT_ATOMS: atom_id res chain seq x y z
N MET A 1 -5.76 -30.57 -15.70
CA MET A 1 -7.06 -30.06 -15.24
C MET A 1 -7.72 -29.29 -16.39
N ALA A 2 -9.02 -29.50 -16.64
CA ALA A 2 -9.73 -28.74 -17.66
C ALA A 2 -9.84 -27.26 -17.20
N ASP A 3 -9.55 -26.33 -18.08
CA ASP A 3 -9.65 -24.89 -17.83
C ASP A 3 -11.13 -24.53 -17.53
N PRO A 4 -11.46 -24.03 -16.32
CA PRO A 4 -12.84 -23.71 -15.92
C PRO A 4 -13.53 -22.77 -16.90
N LEU A 5 -12.76 -21.84 -17.49
CA LEU A 5 -13.29 -20.90 -18.48
C LEU A 5 -13.73 -21.62 -19.77
N LYS A 6 -12.99 -22.64 -20.21
CA LYS A 6 -13.37 -23.42 -21.40
C LYS A 6 -14.66 -24.21 -21.19
N LEU A 7 -14.85 -24.76 -19.98
CA LEU A 7 -16.11 -25.44 -19.63
C LEU A 7 -17.27 -24.45 -19.63
N TYR A 8 -17.14 -23.33 -18.97
CA TYR A 8 -18.14 -22.25 -18.95
C TYR A 8 -18.52 -21.81 -20.39
N LEU A 9 -17.52 -21.58 -21.25
CA LEU A 9 -17.77 -21.18 -22.65
C LEU A 9 -18.50 -22.27 -23.46
N LYS A 10 -18.26 -23.53 -23.15
CA LYS A 10 -18.96 -24.66 -23.78
C LYS A 10 -20.43 -24.68 -23.37
N ASP A 11 -20.71 -24.55 -22.07
CA ASP A 11 -22.07 -24.61 -21.52
C ASP A 11 -22.98 -23.49 -22.04
N ILE A 12 -22.45 -22.31 -22.27
CA ILE A 12 -23.24 -21.16 -22.75
C ILE A 12 -23.38 -21.12 -24.29
N LYS A 13 -22.55 -21.87 -25.01
CA LYS A 13 -22.57 -21.86 -26.50
C LYS A 13 -23.91 -22.31 -27.07
N ASP A 14 -24.51 -23.33 -26.44
CA ASP A 14 -25.70 -23.99 -26.92
C ASP A 14 -27.00 -23.29 -26.49
N ILE A 15 -26.90 -22.23 -25.67
CA ILE A 15 -28.07 -21.46 -25.23
C ILE A 15 -28.57 -20.56 -26.38
N PRO A 16 -29.84 -20.67 -26.78
CA PRO A 16 -30.40 -19.89 -27.89
C PRO A 16 -30.50 -18.41 -27.54
N LEU A 17 -30.27 -17.58 -28.56
CA LEU A 17 -30.47 -16.12 -28.44
C LEU A 17 -31.94 -15.77 -28.46
N LEU A 18 -32.35 -14.75 -27.70
CA LEU A 18 -33.73 -14.29 -27.64
C LEU A 18 -34.08 -13.40 -28.83
N LYS A 19 -35.32 -13.60 -29.34
CA LYS A 19 -35.94 -12.68 -30.31
C LYS A 19 -36.49 -11.45 -29.55
N PRO A 20 -36.66 -10.27 -30.25
CA PRO A 20 -37.19 -9.06 -29.61
C PRO A 20 -38.52 -9.26 -28.89
N GLU A 21 -39.40 -10.07 -29.45
CA GLU A 21 -40.73 -10.39 -28.89
C GLU A 21 -40.60 -11.20 -27.57
N GLU A 22 -39.63 -12.13 -27.51
CA GLU A 22 -39.31 -12.92 -26.33
C GLU A 22 -38.72 -12.04 -25.23
N GLU A 23 -37.84 -11.07 -25.58
CA GLU A 23 -37.30 -10.09 -24.61
C GLU A 23 -38.44 -9.34 -23.93
N ILE A 24 -39.44 -8.89 -24.68
CA ILE A 24 -40.61 -8.17 -24.16
C ILE A 24 -41.47 -9.05 -23.27
N SER A 25 -41.77 -10.29 -23.70
CA SER A 25 -42.60 -11.22 -22.95
C SER A 25 -41.96 -11.61 -21.62
N LEU A 26 -40.68 -11.97 -21.66
CA LEU A 26 -39.87 -12.28 -20.45
C LEU A 26 -39.78 -11.09 -19.51
N ALA A 27 -39.55 -9.90 -20.02
CA ALA A 27 -39.48 -8.69 -19.16
C ALA A 27 -40.83 -8.40 -18.46
N LYS A 28 -41.98 -8.68 -19.13
CA LYS A 28 -43.30 -8.58 -18.48
C LYS A 28 -43.51 -9.65 -17.42
N ALA A 29 -43.05 -10.89 -17.64
CA ALA A 29 -43.12 -11.98 -16.66
C ALA A 29 -42.25 -11.72 -15.45
N ILE A 30 -41.02 -11.18 -15.63
CA ILE A 30 -40.10 -10.81 -14.58
C ILE A 30 -40.72 -9.73 -13.66
N LYS A 31 -41.40 -8.74 -14.22
CA LYS A 31 -42.11 -7.73 -13.44
C LYS A 31 -43.24 -8.31 -12.58
N LYS A 32 -43.78 -9.50 -12.92
CA LYS A 32 -44.76 -10.23 -12.11
C LYS A 32 -44.12 -11.20 -11.12
N GLY A 33 -42.80 -11.27 -11.05
CA GLY A 33 -42.06 -12.12 -10.09
C GLY A 33 -41.71 -13.52 -10.63
N ASP A 34 -41.76 -13.75 -11.95
CA ASP A 34 -41.40 -15.05 -12.54
C ASP A 34 -39.87 -15.25 -12.55
N GLU A 35 -39.35 -16.07 -11.64
CA GLU A 35 -37.94 -16.42 -11.54
C GLU A 35 -37.47 -17.31 -12.71
N GLY A 36 -38.32 -18.11 -13.32
CA GLY A 36 -37.99 -18.88 -14.49
C GLY A 36 -37.70 -17.99 -15.71
N ALA A 37 -38.55 -16.98 -15.92
CA ALA A 37 -38.32 -15.96 -16.94
C ALA A 37 -37.05 -15.17 -16.70
N ARG A 38 -36.75 -14.80 -15.41
CA ARG A 38 -35.53 -14.14 -15.03
C ARG A 38 -34.28 -14.96 -15.39
N LYS A 39 -34.25 -16.22 -14.98
CA LYS A 39 -33.16 -17.14 -15.26
C LYS A 39 -32.93 -17.30 -16.77
N ARG A 40 -33.99 -17.50 -17.55
CA ARG A 40 -33.91 -17.64 -19.03
C ARG A 40 -33.34 -16.37 -19.67
N MET A 41 -33.78 -15.19 -19.24
CA MET A 41 -33.30 -13.92 -19.76
C MET A 41 -31.82 -13.68 -19.48
N ILE A 42 -31.33 -14.06 -18.28
CA ILE A 42 -29.90 -13.98 -17.91
C ILE A 42 -29.11 -14.94 -18.77
N GLN A 43 -29.47 -16.24 -18.81
CA GLN A 43 -28.72 -17.28 -19.49
C GLN A 43 -28.54 -16.99 -21.01
N SER A 44 -29.59 -16.55 -21.68
CA SER A 44 -29.55 -16.23 -23.12
C SER A 44 -28.66 -15.01 -23.45
N ASN A 45 -28.27 -14.21 -22.43
CA ASN A 45 -27.46 -13.01 -22.63
C ASN A 45 -26.02 -13.12 -22.04
N LEU A 46 -25.60 -14.25 -21.48
CA LEU A 46 -24.25 -14.46 -20.98
C LEU A 46 -23.17 -14.25 -22.05
N ARG A 47 -23.46 -14.60 -23.31
CA ARG A 47 -22.55 -14.36 -24.44
C ARG A 47 -22.26 -12.87 -24.67
N LEU A 48 -23.24 -11.99 -24.39
CA LEU A 48 -23.04 -10.53 -24.44
C LEU A 48 -22.03 -10.07 -23.41
N VAL A 49 -22.08 -10.61 -22.19
CA VAL A 49 -21.11 -10.30 -21.13
C VAL A 49 -19.70 -10.61 -21.57
N ILE A 50 -19.46 -11.81 -22.13
CA ILE A 50 -18.14 -12.22 -22.59
C ILE A 50 -17.62 -11.28 -23.70
N SER A 51 -18.48 -10.92 -24.66
CA SER A 51 -18.10 -10.04 -25.76
C SER A 51 -17.66 -8.65 -25.26
N ILE A 52 -18.24 -8.17 -24.15
CA ILE A 52 -17.87 -6.92 -23.52
C ILE A 52 -16.61 -7.08 -22.66
N ALA A 53 -16.56 -8.11 -21.80
CA ALA A 53 -15.45 -8.36 -20.87
C ALA A 53 -14.11 -8.57 -21.61
N LYS A 54 -14.11 -9.28 -22.75
CA LYS A 54 -12.92 -9.48 -23.60
C LYS A 54 -12.18 -8.20 -23.97
N ARG A 55 -12.88 -7.09 -24.12
CA ARG A 55 -12.28 -5.78 -24.46
C ARG A 55 -11.48 -5.15 -23.29
N TYR A 56 -11.66 -5.69 -22.09
CA TYR A 56 -11.04 -5.19 -20.87
C TYR A 56 -10.05 -6.18 -20.25
N GLY A 57 -9.78 -7.32 -20.87
CA GLY A 57 -8.97 -8.42 -20.33
C GLY A 57 -7.51 -8.08 -20.01
N ASN A 58 -6.97 -6.94 -20.53
CA ASN A 58 -5.59 -6.55 -20.32
C ASN A 58 -5.42 -5.41 -19.30
N LEU A 59 -6.44 -5.16 -18.47
CA LEU A 59 -6.47 -4.03 -17.55
C LEU A 59 -6.18 -4.41 -16.08
N GLY A 60 -5.51 -5.55 -15.86
CA GLY A 60 -5.01 -5.95 -14.53
C GLY A 60 -5.92 -6.87 -13.73
N LEU A 61 -7.05 -7.33 -14.33
CA LEU A 61 -7.89 -8.38 -13.75
C LEU A 61 -7.98 -9.58 -14.70
N PRO A 62 -8.07 -10.82 -14.18
CA PRO A 62 -8.34 -12.03 -14.95
C PRO A 62 -9.66 -11.90 -15.71
N ILE A 63 -9.74 -12.51 -16.90
CA ILE A 63 -10.95 -12.47 -17.70
C ILE A 63 -12.15 -13.16 -17.02
N SER A 64 -11.91 -14.20 -16.22
CA SER A 64 -12.90 -14.85 -15.37
C SER A 64 -13.62 -13.88 -14.46
N ASP A 65 -12.85 -13.08 -13.73
CA ASP A 65 -13.37 -12.13 -12.75
C ASP A 65 -14.16 -11.00 -13.43
N LEU A 66 -13.67 -10.55 -14.60
CA LEU A 66 -14.39 -9.56 -15.40
C LEU A 66 -15.73 -10.10 -15.93
N ILE A 67 -15.81 -11.40 -16.26
CA ILE A 67 -17.05 -12.05 -16.67
C ILE A 67 -18.03 -12.13 -15.49
N GLU A 68 -17.57 -12.54 -14.30
CA GLU A 68 -18.42 -12.62 -13.11
C GLU A 68 -18.99 -11.26 -12.71
N GLU A 69 -18.14 -10.23 -12.66
CA GLU A 69 -18.60 -8.86 -12.41
C GLU A 69 -19.55 -8.36 -13.51
N GLY A 70 -19.28 -8.72 -14.77
CA GLY A 70 -20.19 -8.45 -15.88
C GLY A 70 -21.53 -9.15 -15.75
N ASN A 71 -21.55 -10.41 -15.24
CA ASN A 71 -22.76 -11.16 -14.96
C ASN A 71 -23.61 -10.47 -13.87
N LEU A 72 -22.98 -9.93 -12.82
CA LEU A 72 -23.69 -9.11 -11.82
C LEU A 72 -24.33 -7.88 -12.47
N GLY A 73 -23.62 -7.22 -13.40
CA GLY A 73 -24.17 -6.12 -14.19
C GLY A 73 -25.33 -6.52 -15.06
N LEU A 74 -25.26 -7.71 -15.71
CA LEU A 74 -26.34 -8.28 -16.50
C LEU A 74 -27.59 -8.57 -15.65
N MET A 75 -27.42 -9.19 -14.47
CA MET A 75 -28.52 -9.45 -13.55
C MET A 75 -29.23 -8.15 -13.15
N ARG A 76 -28.46 -7.11 -12.86
CA ARG A 76 -29.01 -5.78 -12.55
C ARG A 76 -29.75 -5.15 -13.72
N ALA A 77 -29.25 -5.35 -14.96
CA ALA A 77 -29.92 -4.91 -16.16
C ALA A 77 -31.28 -5.61 -16.36
N VAL A 78 -31.34 -6.92 -16.12
CA VAL A 78 -32.57 -7.72 -16.24
C VAL A 78 -33.67 -7.22 -15.28
N GLU A 79 -33.31 -6.91 -14.03
CA GLU A 79 -34.25 -6.38 -13.03
C GLU A 79 -34.84 -5.02 -13.40
N LYS A 80 -34.03 -4.16 -14.02
CA LYS A 80 -34.40 -2.76 -14.31
C LYS A 80 -34.86 -2.51 -15.73
N PHE A 81 -34.86 -3.52 -16.59
CA PHE A 81 -35.22 -3.36 -17.98
C PHE A 81 -36.70 -3.01 -18.15
N ASN A 82 -36.97 -2.00 -18.99
CA ASN A 82 -38.30 -1.60 -19.36
C ASN A 82 -38.52 -1.69 -20.87
N PRO A 83 -39.23 -2.71 -21.34
CA PRO A 83 -39.47 -2.92 -22.79
C PRO A 83 -40.32 -1.80 -23.41
N GLY A 84 -41.10 -1.05 -22.64
CA GLY A 84 -41.91 0.07 -23.15
C GLY A 84 -41.13 1.23 -23.75
N LYS A 85 -39.80 1.26 -23.59
CA LYS A 85 -38.94 2.29 -24.17
C LYS A 85 -38.53 2.01 -25.63
N GLY A 86 -38.92 0.87 -26.22
CA GLY A 86 -38.65 0.55 -27.62
C GLY A 86 -37.21 0.14 -27.98
N PHE A 87 -36.31 0.05 -27.00
CA PHE A 87 -34.91 -0.36 -27.23
C PHE A 87 -34.72 -1.86 -26.99
N ARG A 88 -33.74 -2.43 -27.70
CA ARG A 88 -33.32 -3.83 -27.47
C ARG A 88 -32.69 -3.96 -26.07
N PHE A 89 -32.91 -5.13 -25.46
CA PHE A 89 -32.29 -5.44 -24.17
C PHE A 89 -30.76 -5.31 -24.17
N SER A 90 -30.12 -5.80 -25.22
CA SER A 90 -28.65 -5.75 -25.38
C SER A 90 -28.09 -4.34 -25.30
N THR A 91 -28.78 -3.34 -25.85
CA THR A 91 -28.36 -1.92 -25.79
C THR A 91 -28.37 -1.39 -24.36
N TYR A 92 -29.40 -1.76 -23.59
CA TYR A 92 -29.52 -1.36 -22.20
C TYR A 92 -28.56 -2.12 -21.28
N ALA A 93 -28.48 -3.44 -21.45
CA ALA A 93 -27.61 -4.31 -20.65
C ALA A 93 -26.13 -3.99 -20.84
N ALA A 94 -25.70 -3.64 -22.07
CA ALA A 94 -24.31 -3.28 -22.34
C ALA A 94 -23.80 -2.14 -21.46
N TRP A 95 -24.65 -1.17 -21.12
CA TRP A 95 -24.29 -0.06 -20.23
C TRP A 95 -24.04 -0.58 -18.80
N TRP A 96 -24.91 -1.44 -18.25
CA TRP A 96 -24.76 -2.01 -16.91
C TRP A 96 -23.54 -2.93 -16.83
N ILE A 97 -23.40 -3.84 -17.79
CA ILE A 97 -22.24 -4.75 -17.85
C ILE A 97 -20.93 -3.94 -17.86
N LYS A 98 -20.84 -2.96 -18.75
CA LYS A 98 -19.65 -2.08 -18.83
C LYS A 98 -19.40 -1.33 -17.53
N GLN A 99 -20.44 -0.82 -16.88
CA GLN A 99 -20.33 -0.10 -15.61
C GLN A 99 -19.76 -0.98 -14.49
N TYR A 100 -20.26 -2.23 -14.38
CA TYR A 100 -19.78 -3.17 -13.38
C TYR A 100 -18.33 -3.60 -13.66
N VAL A 101 -18.01 -3.95 -14.89
CA VAL A 101 -16.64 -4.30 -15.30
C VAL A 101 -15.66 -3.15 -15.02
N LEU A 102 -15.98 -1.92 -15.41
CA LEU A 102 -15.09 -0.78 -15.17
C LEU A 102 -14.94 -0.45 -13.67
N ARG A 103 -16.02 -0.62 -12.90
CA ARG A 103 -15.99 -0.41 -11.46
C ARG A 103 -15.13 -1.47 -10.76
N SER A 104 -15.21 -2.73 -11.17
CA SER A 104 -14.38 -3.80 -10.62
C SER A 104 -12.90 -3.58 -10.96
N ILE A 105 -12.57 -3.20 -12.19
CA ILE A 105 -11.22 -2.81 -12.58
C ILE A 105 -10.70 -1.66 -11.70
N ALA A 106 -11.50 -0.61 -11.51
CA ALA A 106 -11.09 0.52 -10.68
C ALA A 106 -10.84 0.14 -9.21
N ASN A 107 -11.59 -0.86 -8.70
CA ASN A 107 -11.50 -1.28 -7.30
C ASN A 107 -10.42 -2.32 -7.02
N GLN A 108 -10.11 -3.22 -7.97
CA GLN A 108 -9.38 -4.46 -7.71
C GLN A 108 -8.12 -4.64 -8.59
N SER A 109 -7.97 -3.86 -9.69
CA SER A 109 -6.85 -4.06 -10.63
C SER A 109 -5.48 -3.64 -10.10
N LYS A 110 -5.41 -2.97 -8.96
CA LYS A 110 -4.17 -2.46 -8.39
C LYS A 110 -3.87 -3.08 -7.03
N THR A 111 -2.62 -3.50 -6.81
CA THR A 111 -2.13 -4.03 -5.54
C THR A 111 -2.38 -3.03 -4.39
N ILE A 112 -2.10 -1.76 -4.62
CA ILE A 112 -2.47 -0.66 -3.72
C ILE A 112 -3.74 -0.02 -4.28
N ARG A 113 -4.86 -0.20 -3.59
CA ARG A 113 -6.16 0.31 -4.02
C ARG A 113 -6.16 1.83 -4.20
N ILE A 114 -6.59 2.27 -5.38
CA ILE A 114 -6.75 3.69 -5.72
C ILE A 114 -8.25 4.04 -5.71
N PRO A 115 -8.67 5.16 -5.09
CA PRO A 115 -10.06 5.62 -5.15
C PRO A 115 -10.55 5.85 -6.58
N VAL A 116 -11.83 5.54 -6.87
CA VAL A 116 -12.40 5.58 -8.24
C VAL A 116 -12.23 6.95 -8.91
N TYR A 117 -12.43 8.05 -8.16
CA TYR A 117 -12.24 9.40 -8.71
C TYR A 117 -10.80 9.67 -9.18
N MET A 118 -9.81 9.05 -8.54
CA MET A 118 -8.40 9.16 -8.97
C MET A 118 -8.13 8.32 -10.22
N VAL A 119 -8.81 7.18 -10.40
CA VAL A 119 -8.71 6.37 -11.63
C VAL A 119 -9.15 7.18 -12.85
N ASP A 120 -10.22 7.98 -12.71
CA ASP A 120 -10.69 8.89 -13.78
C ASP A 120 -9.66 9.98 -14.09
N ILE A 121 -9.04 10.56 -13.06
CA ILE A 121 -7.99 11.57 -13.23
C ILE A 121 -6.75 10.95 -13.93
N ILE A 122 -6.31 9.77 -13.50
CA ILE A 122 -5.21 9.02 -14.12
C ILE A 122 -5.52 8.71 -15.59
N SER A 123 -6.75 8.33 -15.91
CA SER A 123 -7.18 8.08 -17.29
C SER A 123 -7.08 9.35 -18.16
N ARG A 124 -7.52 10.49 -17.62
CA ARG A 124 -7.39 11.81 -18.31
C ARG A 124 -5.92 12.20 -18.49
N TYR A 125 -5.09 11.96 -17.44
CA TYR A 125 -3.65 12.21 -17.50
C TYR A 125 -3.00 11.39 -18.61
N ARG A 126 -3.25 10.07 -18.69
CA ARG A 126 -2.71 9.21 -19.75
C ARG A 126 -3.09 9.69 -21.14
N LYS A 127 -4.38 9.99 -21.37
CA LYS A 127 -4.85 10.51 -22.65
C LYS A 127 -4.22 11.85 -23.02
N ALA A 128 -4.03 12.75 -22.06
CA ALA A 128 -3.36 14.03 -22.29
C ALA A 128 -1.88 13.83 -22.63
N ASN A 129 -1.21 12.95 -21.88
CA ASN A 129 0.20 12.61 -22.10
C ASN A 129 0.42 12.00 -23.49
N GLU A 130 -0.42 11.04 -23.92
CA GLU A 130 -0.36 10.45 -25.26
C GLU A 130 -0.57 11.49 -26.36
N ARG A 131 -1.60 12.35 -26.23
CA ARG A 131 -1.86 13.41 -27.20
C ARG A 131 -0.71 14.41 -27.31
N LEU A 132 -0.13 14.80 -26.17
CA LEU A 132 1.00 15.72 -26.17
C LEU A 132 2.24 15.05 -26.74
N THR A 133 2.49 13.79 -26.46
CA THR A 133 3.61 13.00 -27.03
C THR A 133 3.48 12.95 -28.56
N GLN A 134 2.30 12.66 -29.09
CA GLN A 134 2.05 12.65 -30.54
C GLN A 134 2.25 14.02 -31.16
N LYS A 135 1.81 15.11 -30.46
CA LYS A 135 1.91 16.48 -30.98
C LYS A 135 3.35 17.02 -30.94
N LEU A 136 4.11 16.70 -29.89
CA LEU A 136 5.46 17.25 -29.65
C LEU A 136 6.58 16.37 -30.22
N GLY A 137 6.30 15.11 -30.57
CA GLY A 137 7.31 14.11 -30.97
C GLY A 137 8.26 13.68 -29.85
N ARG A 138 8.02 14.14 -28.61
CA ARG A 138 8.80 13.80 -27.40
C ARG A 138 7.88 13.63 -26.19
N ARG A 139 8.42 13.07 -25.11
CA ARG A 139 7.68 13.04 -23.84
C ARG A 139 7.42 14.46 -23.34
N PRO A 140 6.16 14.80 -22.97
CA PRO A 140 5.83 16.11 -22.42
C PRO A 140 6.40 16.26 -21.01
N THR A 141 6.74 17.49 -20.65
CA THR A 141 7.14 17.83 -19.28
C THR A 141 5.92 17.86 -18.36
N PRO A 142 6.08 17.65 -17.03
CA PRO A 142 4.98 17.75 -16.06
C PRO A 142 4.23 19.10 -16.14
N GLY A 143 4.94 20.20 -16.47
CA GLY A 143 4.35 21.52 -16.65
C GLY A 143 3.43 21.61 -17.87
N GLU A 144 3.81 21.00 -19.00
CA GLU A 144 2.99 20.96 -20.21
C GLU A 144 1.70 20.16 -20.00
N VAL A 145 1.80 19.01 -19.28
CA VAL A 145 0.63 18.21 -18.91
C VAL A 145 -0.27 18.94 -17.92
N ALA A 146 0.32 19.62 -16.93
CA ALA A 146 -0.40 20.45 -15.95
C ALA A 146 -1.23 21.55 -16.64
N HIS A 147 -0.62 22.25 -17.60
CA HIS A 147 -1.31 23.27 -18.40
C HIS A 147 -2.46 22.67 -19.22
N ALA A 148 -2.24 21.51 -19.87
CA ALA A 148 -3.26 20.83 -20.69
C ALA A 148 -4.46 20.35 -19.87
N LEU A 149 -4.22 19.89 -18.63
CA LEU A 149 -5.27 19.40 -17.73
C LEU A 149 -5.84 20.48 -16.80
N LYS A 150 -5.28 21.68 -16.82
CA LYS A 150 -5.61 22.79 -15.89
C LYS A 150 -5.48 22.37 -14.42
N LEU A 151 -4.42 21.64 -14.10
CA LEU A 151 -4.09 21.17 -12.76
C LEU A 151 -2.75 21.75 -12.30
N PRO A 152 -2.50 21.91 -10.99
CA PRO A 152 -1.19 22.32 -10.49
C PRO A 152 -0.15 21.22 -10.73
N VAL A 153 1.11 21.59 -10.98
CA VAL A 153 2.23 20.67 -11.25
C VAL A 153 2.40 19.66 -10.10
N ARG A 154 2.22 20.10 -8.85
CA ARG A 154 2.27 19.20 -7.69
C ARG A 154 1.30 18.02 -7.81
N LYS A 155 0.10 18.27 -8.36
CA LYS A 155 -0.91 17.21 -8.56
C LYS A 155 -0.49 16.23 -9.66
N ILE A 156 0.22 16.70 -10.68
CA ILE A 156 0.76 15.83 -11.73
C ILE A 156 1.80 14.86 -11.15
N HIS A 157 2.73 15.34 -10.33
CA HIS A 157 3.71 14.46 -9.67
C HIS A 157 3.05 13.43 -8.74
N GLU A 158 1.97 13.81 -8.04
CA GLU A 158 1.19 12.87 -7.23
C GLU A 158 0.56 11.78 -8.10
N ILE A 159 -0.02 12.15 -9.26
CA ILE A 159 -0.60 11.20 -10.22
C ILE A 159 0.48 10.28 -10.79
N GLU A 160 1.65 10.80 -11.12
CA GLU A 160 2.78 9.99 -11.62
C GLU A 160 3.20 8.93 -10.60
N ARG A 161 3.35 9.30 -9.33
CA ARG A 161 3.66 8.35 -8.24
C ARG A 161 2.60 7.26 -8.10
N MET A 162 1.31 7.60 -8.18
CA MET A 162 0.22 6.63 -8.11
C MET A 162 0.12 5.72 -9.35
N THR A 163 0.72 6.14 -10.46
CA THR A 163 0.71 5.36 -11.71
C THR A 163 1.81 4.29 -11.73
N LEU A 164 2.86 4.43 -10.91
CA LEU A 164 3.92 3.45 -10.77
C LEU A 164 3.35 2.09 -10.34
N GLN A 165 3.85 1.03 -10.95
CA GLN A 165 3.50 -0.33 -10.55
C GLN A 165 4.51 -0.80 -9.51
N PRO A 166 4.06 -1.45 -8.42
CA PRO A 166 4.96 -2.15 -7.51
C PRO A 166 5.73 -3.24 -8.26
N ALA A 167 7.03 -3.36 -7.97
CA ALA A 167 7.83 -4.48 -8.45
C ALA A 167 7.54 -5.73 -7.59
N SER A 168 7.70 -6.92 -8.16
CA SER A 168 7.64 -8.16 -7.38
C SER A 168 8.91 -8.31 -6.56
N LEU A 169 8.77 -8.68 -5.29
CA LEU A 169 9.90 -9.00 -4.42
C LEU A 169 10.57 -10.33 -4.83
N ASP A 170 9.80 -11.25 -5.40
CA ASP A 170 10.28 -12.54 -5.91
C ASP A 170 10.88 -12.43 -7.32
N ALA A 171 11.07 -11.22 -7.84
CA ALA A 171 11.68 -11.04 -9.15
C ALA A 171 13.17 -11.43 -9.08
N PRO A 172 13.65 -12.31 -10.00
CA PRO A 172 15.06 -12.70 -10.03
C PRO A 172 15.93 -11.50 -10.42
N MET A 173 17.07 -11.34 -9.73
CA MET A 173 18.07 -10.33 -10.02
C MET A 173 19.25 -10.97 -10.74
N GLY A 174 19.40 -10.68 -12.06
CA GLY A 174 20.49 -11.17 -12.88
C GLY A 174 20.28 -12.57 -13.46
N ASP A 175 21.16 -12.95 -14.40
CA ASP A 175 20.98 -14.16 -15.24
C ASP A 175 21.42 -15.48 -14.57
N GLU A 176 22.21 -15.48 -13.50
CA GLU A 176 22.86 -16.72 -13.02
C GLU A 176 22.80 -17.00 -11.50
N SER A 177 22.38 -16.07 -10.65
CA SER A 177 22.61 -16.25 -9.19
C SER A 177 21.44 -16.77 -8.38
N GLY A 178 20.23 -16.91 -8.94
CA GLY A 178 19.05 -17.32 -8.18
C GLY A 178 18.67 -16.38 -7.04
N THR A 179 19.30 -15.20 -6.96
CA THR A 179 19.04 -14.18 -5.94
C THR A 179 17.76 -13.43 -6.27
N GLU A 180 16.86 -13.35 -5.33
CA GLU A 180 15.60 -12.61 -5.45
C GLU A 180 15.77 -11.15 -4.98
N PHE A 181 14.89 -10.25 -5.44
CA PHE A 181 14.93 -8.85 -5.04
C PHE A 181 14.73 -8.67 -3.52
N ILE A 182 14.00 -9.59 -2.87
CA ILE A 182 13.76 -9.58 -1.43
C ILE A 182 15.06 -9.71 -0.62
N ASP A 183 16.06 -10.45 -1.14
CA ASP A 183 17.34 -10.69 -0.45
C ASP A 183 18.19 -9.42 -0.31
N LEU A 184 17.92 -8.40 -1.13
CA LEU A 184 18.62 -7.13 -1.10
C LEU A 184 17.99 -6.09 -0.18
N ILE A 185 16.79 -6.36 0.34
CA ILE A 185 16.08 -5.41 1.19
C ILE A 185 16.61 -5.49 2.61
N GLU A 186 17.26 -4.43 3.04
CA GLU A 186 17.76 -4.31 4.41
C GLU A 186 16.62 -4.26 5.42
N GLN A 187 16.71 -5.05 6.48
CA GLN A 187 15.77 -5.03 7.62
C GLN A 187 16.05 -3.80 8.49
N SER A 188 15.33 -2.71 8.25
CA SER A 188 15.48 -1.47 9.01
C SER A 188 14.90 -1.50 10.43
N GLN A 189 14.09 -2.50 10.79
CA GLN A 189 13.39 -2.57 12.08
C GLN A 189 13.95 -3.62 13.06
N SER A 190 14.73 -4.57 12.62
CA SER A 190 15.46 -5.45 13.54
C SER A 190 16.74 -4.73 13.87
N GLY A 191 16.92 -4.31 15.15
CA GLY A 191 18.19 -3.74 15.59
C GLY A 191 19.33 -4.61 15.05
N SER A 192 20.16 -4.05 14.18
CA SER A 192 21.27 -4.77 13.58
C SER A 192 22.09 -5.40 14.71
N ALA A 193 22.65 -6.59 14.50
CA ALA A 193 23.59 -7.17 15.48
C ALA A 193 24.67 -6.14 15.87
N LYS A 194 25.02 -5.24 14.94
CA LYS A 194 25.90 -4.09 15.17
C LYS A 194 25.31 -3.09 16.16
N ASP A 195 24.01 -2.77 16.07
CA ASP A 195 23.34 -1.84 16.97
C ASP A 195 23.19 -2.44 18.37
N THR A 196 22.89 -3.73 18.46
CA THR A 196 22.81 -4.47 19.71
C THR A 196 24.19 -4.55 20.38
N LEU A 197 25.24 -4.82 19.60
CA LEU A 197 26.62 -4.81 20.09
C LEU A 197 27.04 -3.40 20.53
N ALA A 198 26.72 -2.36 19.75
CA ALA A 198 27.02 -0.98 20.11
C ALA A 198 26.31 -0.56 21.41
N ALA A 199 25.04 -0.95 21.59
CA ALA A 199 24.30 -0.71 22.82
C ALA A 199 24.91 -1.43 24.02
N PHE A 200 25.33 -2.70 23.83
CA PHE A 200 26.01 -3.49 24.88
C PHE A 200 27.35 -2.86 25.29
N LEU A 201 28.19 -2.50 24.33
CA LEU A 201 29.47 -1.82 24.60
C LEU A 201 29.26 -0.46 25.29
N THR A 202 28.24 0.28 24.91
CA THR A 202 27.88 1.56 25.57
C THR A 202 27.45 1.31 27.02
N HIS A 203 26.66 0.25 27.27
CA HIS A 203 26.24 -0.10 28.63
C HIS A 203 27.43 -0.50 29.51
N GLU A 204 28.34 -1.33 29.01
CA GLU A 204 29.57 -1.74 29.70
C GLU A 204 30.47 -0.55 30.03
N GLN A 205 30.62 0.39 29.07
CA GLN A 205 31.36 1.63 29.33
C GLN A 205 30.73 2.51 30.41
N VAL A 206 29.40 2.59 30.44
CA VAL A 206 28.66 3.34 31.46
C VAL A 206 28.86 2.68 32.84
N GLU A 207 28.80 1.36 32.93
CA GLU A 207 29.04 0.61 34.17
C GLU A 207 30.49 0.81 34.69
N ASP A 208 31.51 0.77 33.81
CA ASP A 208 32.89 1.03 34.19
C ASP A 208 33.06 2.48 34.75
N LEU A 209 32.46 3.47 34.11
CA LEU A 209 32.45 4.84 34.57
C LEU A 209 31.76 4.98 35.92
N LEU A 210 30.62 4.34 36.13
CA LEU A 210 29.89 4.34 37.40
C LEU A 210 30.66 3.63 38.51
N SER A 211 31.46 2.62 38.21
CA SER A 211 32.30 1.91 39.20
C SER A 211 33.34 2.79 39.86
N ARG A 212 33.76 3.86 39.17
CA ARG A 212 34.76 4.84 39.65
C ARG A 212 34.20 5.93 40.56
N LEU A 213 32.87 5.95 40.72
CA LEU A 213 32.17 6.89 41.59
C LEU A 213 31.98 6.29 43.01
N THR A 214 31.81 7.16 44.00
CA THR A 214 31.38 6.69 45.33
C THR A 214 29.95 6.14 45.29
N ASP A 215 29.59 5.24 46.21
CA ASP A 215 28.26 4.64 46.28
C ASP A 215 27.12 5.68 46.32
N ARG A 216 27.35 6.78 47.03
CA ARG A 216 26.40 7.92 47.09
C ARG A 216 26.23 8.62 45.76
N GLU A 217 27.32 8.87 45.06
CA GLU A 217 27.29 9.51 43.73
C GLU A 217 26.63 8.60 42.73
N ARG A 218 26.93 7.29 42.75
CA ARG A 218 26.30 6.28 41.90
C ARG A 218 24.80 6.21 42.15
N GLN A 219 24.33 6.14 43.36
CA GLN A 219 22.91 6.11 43.70
C GLN A 219 22.19 7.36 43.20
N VAL A 220 22.75 8.56 43.41
CA VAL A 220 22.14 9.77 42.90
C VAL A 220 21.99 9.77 41.36
N LEU A 221 23.05 9.38 40.65
CA LEU A 221 22.98 9.31 39.17
C LEU A 221 22.01 8.22 38.71
N SER A 222 21.99 7.03 39.36
CA SER A 222 21.06 5.97 39.03
C SER A 222 19.59 6.39 39.09
N PHE A 223 19.18 7.09 40.14
CA PHE A 223 17.84 7.63 40.28
C PHE A 223 17.55 8.75 39.28
N ARG A 224 18.52 9.65 39.09
CA ARG A 224 18.36 10.83 38.22
C ARG A 224 18.22 10.45 36.75
N TYR A 225 18.99 9.46 36.28
CA TYR A 225 19.05 9.03 34.87
C TYR A 225 18.33 7.70 34.59
N GLY A 226 17.73 7.08 35.61
CA GLY A 226 16.97 5.84 35.45
C GLY A 226 17.84 4.66 35.08
N LEU A 227 19.08 4.56 35.56
CA LEU A 227 20.03 3.53 35.15
C LEU A 227 19.74 2.15 35.70
N GLN A 228 18.88 2.01 36.73
CA GLN A 228 18.45 0.73 37.30
C GLN A 228 17.06 0.31 36.82
N ASP A 229 16.06 1.18 36.95
CA ASP A 229 14.66 0.86 36.76
C ASP A 229 14.08 1.52 35.48
N GLY A 230 14.89 2.20 34.68
CA GLY A 230 14.44 2.96 33.52
C GLY A 230 13.61 4.21 33.86
N ALA A 231 13.33 4.46 35.15
CA ALA A 231 12.54 5.60 35.60
C ALA A 231 13.43 6.76 36.04
N THR A 232 13.25 7.93 35.42
CA THR A 232 13.98 9.14 35.77
C THR A 232 13.24 9.94 36.86
N TYR A 233 13.94 10.30 37.95
CA TYR A 233 13.37 11.05 39.07
C TYR A 233 13.84 12.48 39.06
N THR A 234 13.02 13.41 39.52
CA THR A 234 13.41 14.82 39.72
C THR A 234 14.33 14.98 40.93
N LEU A 235 15.03 16.11 41.04
CA LEU A 235 15.89 16.38 42.19
C LEU A 235 15.16 16.29 43.54
N GLY A 236 13.88 16.69 43.59
CA GLY A 236 13.05 16.63 44.78
C GLY A 236 12.64 15.21 45.17
N GLU A 237 12.29 14.38 44.19
CA GLU A 237 11.96 12.97 44.40
C GLU A 237 13.20 12.17 44.82
N THR A 238 14.31 12.34 44.11
CA THR A 238 15.60 11.72 44.50
C THR A 238 15.99 12.08 45.91
N ALA A 239 15.77 13.33 46.33
CA ALA A 239 16.03 13.80 47.69
C ALA A 239 15.18 13.06 48.73
N LYS A 240 13.91 12.84 48.44
CA LYS A 240 12.99 12.06 49.29
C LYS A 240 13.42 10.59 49.40
N HIS A 241 13.80 9.96 48.27
CA HIS A 241 14.25 8.54 48.23
C HIS A 241 15.54 8.34 49.03
N LEU A 242 16.47 9.31 48.99
CA LEU A 242 17.75 9.17 49.65
C LEU A 242 17.81 9.82 51.08
N GLY A 243 16.72 10.41 51.53
CA GLY A 243 16.63 11.06 52.87
C GLY A 243 17.54 12.28 53.04
N ILE A 244 17.83 13.03 51.97
CA ILE A 244 18.69 14.21 51.97
C ILE A 244 17.99 15.43 51.35
N THR A 245 18.60 16.62 51.46
CA THR A 245 18.01 17.83 50.90
C THR A 245 18.17 17.88 49.36
N ARG A 246 17.23 18.54 48.66
CA ARG A 246 17.30 18.76 47.21
C ARG A 246 18.61 19.39 46.77
N GLU A 247 19.09 20.38 47.55
CA GLU A 247 20.35 21.07 47.23
C GLU A 247 21.56 20.12 47.39
N ARG A 248 21.51 19.20 48.37
CA ARG A 248 22.57 18.21 48.55
C ARG A 248 22.60 17.20 47.36
N VAL A 249 21.45 16.79 46.83
CA VAL A 249 21.39 15.98 45.61
C VAL A 249 22.04 16.71 44.44
N ARG A 250 21.74 18.00 44.26
CA ARG A 250 22.34 18.84 43.20
C ARG A 250 23.87 18.94 43.31
N GLN A 251 24.36 19.12 44.53
CA GLN A 251 25.81 19.18 44.78
C GLN A 251 26.50 17.84 44.46
N ILE A 252 25.92 16.72 44.90
CA ILE A 252 26.44 15.38 44.63
C ILE A 252 26.42 15.10 43.11
N GLN A 253 25.30 15.40 42.39
CA GLN A 253 25.19 15.25 40.95
C GLN A 253 26.31 16.05 40.24
N ASN A 254 26.44 17.33 40.51
CA ASN A 254 27.46 18.17 39.89
C ASN A 254 28.91 17.71 40.20
N SER A 255 29.15 17.18 41.38
CA SER A 255 30.45 16.60 41.73
C SER A 255 30.74 15.32 40.93
N ALA A 256 29.75 14.42 40.83
CA ALA A 256 29.85 13.19 40.08
C ALA A 256 30.06 13.43 38.57
N GLU A 257 29.30 14.35 37.99
CA GLU A 257 29.45 14.75 36.59
C GLU A 257 30.83 15.32 36.28
N LYS A 258 31.34 16.20 37.13
CA LYS A 258 32.72 16.75 36.98
C LYS A 258 33.78 15.65 37.03
N LYS A 259 33.64 14.67 37.93
CA LYS A 259 34.55 13.52 37.99
C LYS A 259 34.49 12.68 36.72
N LEU A 260 33.29 12.37 36.23
CA LEU A 260 33.11 11.61 35.00
C LEU A 260 33.72 12.32 33.77
N HIS A 261 33.49 13.64 33.66
CA HIS A 261 34.12 14.42 32.58
C HIS A 261 35.65 14.41 32.65
N ALA A 262 36.23 14.51 33.86
CA ALA A 262 37.67 14.43 34.02
C ALA A 262 38.25 13.05 33.63
N PHE A 263 37.53 11.97 33.93
CA PHE A 263 37.93 10.63 33.53
C PHE A 263 37.86 10.45 32.00
N LEU A 264 36.78 10.87 31.34
CA LEU A 264 36.63 10.82 29.90
C LEU A 264 37.73 11.61 29.19
N ALA A 265 38.04 12.83 29.63
CA ALA A 265 39.08 13.64 29.04
C ALA A 265 40.48 13.00 29.19
N THR A 266 40.71 12.22 30.25
CA THR A 266 41.95 11.47 30.45
C THR A 266 42.03 10.26 29.56
N GLN A 267 40.93 9.54 29.37
CA GLN A 267 40.84 8.41 28.42
C GLN A 267 41.06 8.84 26.94
N GLU A 268 40.45 9.93 26.54
CA GLU A 268 40.63 10.48 25.16
C GLU A 268 42.11 10.85 24.91
N LYS A 269 42.78 11.44 25.89
CA LYS A 269 44.20 11.75 25.78
C LYS A 269 45.09 10.51 25.69
N ASN A 270 44.76 9.46 26.46
CA ASN A 270 45.50 8.18 26.40
C ASN A 270 45.25 7.41 25.10
N SER A 271 44.03 7.44 24.58
CA SER A 271 43.70 6.84 23.27
C SER A 271 44.36 7.54 22.09
N ALA A 272 44.54 8.87 22.18
CA ALA A 272 45.22 9.66 21.16
C ALA A 272 46.77 9.47 21.17
N GLN A 273 47.33 8.86 22.21
CA GLN A 273 48.78 8.62 22.37
C GLN A 273 49.21 7.17 22.01
N GLN A 274 48.27 6.27 21.71
CA GLN A 274 48.65 4.96 21.15
C GLN A 274 48.80 5.06 19.62
N PRO A 275 50.04 4.97 19.09
CA PRO A 275 50.24 4.91 17.67
C PRO A 275 49.66 3.58 17.16
N THR A 276 48.84 3.64 16.11
CA THR A 276 48.41 2.48 15.30
C THR A 276 49.63 1.71 14.83
N SER A 277 50.06 0.70 15.55
CA SER A 277 50.97 -0.30 15.06
C SER A 277 50.15 -1.24 14.17
N SER A 278 50.47 -1.19 12.91
CA SER A 278 49.96 -1.89 11.73
C SER A 278 49.73 -3.38 11.90
#